data_15428bacc16112b7067540761fcab53c
#
_entry.id   15428bacc16112b7067540761fcab53c
#
_cell.length_a   1.000
_cell.length_b   1.000
_cell.length_c   1.000
_cell.angle_alpha   90.00
_cell.angle_beta   90.00
_cell.angle_gamma   90.00
#
_symmetry.space_group_name_H-M   'P 1'
#
loop_
_entity.id
_entity.type
_entity.pdbx_description
1 polymer ?
#
loop_
_entity_poly.entity_id
_entity_poly.type
_entity_poly.pdbx_seq_one_letter_code
_entity_poly.pdbx_strand_id
1 'polypeptide(L)'
;MMATALENNGATVYIVGRRLNVLEMAARENNVHLRLHGLLMLYADTLVEQKFDKIIPIEGDVCNRESLLNIVDVVKARHGYIDLLINNAGIARNLLPHPLPAPFDETQVVGPPSPPASPVGAPSSPSIKAFQNALWDSGSPEDFAESFATNVTAVYYTTVAFLDLLHQGNIRRRRLEFPMDHDSLSRPPHHTSQVLSISSSGSFRLDPRILSLSYTLAKSACTHLGKLLANLLTPWGIRSNVLAPGVWPTGTVLFHVVIG
;
A
#
# COMPACT_ATOMS: atom_id res chain seq x y z
N MET A 1 -4.12 1.60 -10.78
CA MET A 1 -5.48 1.08 -10.50
C MET A 1 -6.23 1.90 -9.46
N MET A 2 -5.84 1.97 -8.15
CA MET A 2 -6.60 2.77 -7.16
C MET A 2 -6.68 4.24 -7.54
N ALA A 3 -5.56 4.88 -7.86
CA ALA A 3 -5.52 6.29 -8.28
C ALA A 3 -6.43 6.54 -9.49
N THR A 4 -6.35 5.69 -10.51
CA THR A 4 -7.20 5.77 -11.72
C THR A 4 -8.69 5.59 -11.39
N ALA A 5 -9.02 4.63 -10.52
CA ALA A 5 -10.42 4.41 -10.12
C ALA A 5 -11.00 5.62 -9.39
N LEU A 6 -10.20 6.26 -8.54
CA LEU A 6 -10.61 7.44 -7.79
C LEU A 6 -10.73 8.68 -8.71
N GLU A 7 -9.77 8.88 -9.60
CA GLU A 7 -9.81 9.95 -10.60
C GLU A 7 -11.01 9.81 -11.53
N ASN A 8 -11.32 8.60 -12.00
CA ASN A 8 -12.49 8.32 -12.81
C ASN A 8 -13.82 8.66 -12.11
N ASN A 9 -13.83 8.68 -10.79
CA ASN A 9 -14.96 9.10 -9.96
C ASN A 9 -14.86 10.57 -9.51
N GLY A 10 -14.02 11.36 -10.13
CA GLY A 10 -13.95 12.81 -9.95
C GLY A 10 -12.99 13.30 -8.86
N ALA A 11 -12.26 12.40 -8.18
CA ALA A 11 -11.31 12.78 -7.15
C ALA A 11 -10.05 13.43 -7.72
N THR A 12 -9.49 14.41 -7.01
CA THR A 12 -8.10 14.83 -7.17
C THR A 12 -7.21 13.88 -6.35
N VAL A 13 -6.21 13.29 -6.98
CA VAL A 13 -5.40 12.23 -6.41
C VAL A 13 -3.92 12.63 -6.39
N TYR A 14 -3.32 12.67 -5.22
CA TYR A 14 -1.87 12.78 -5.10
C TYR A 14 -1.25 11.37 -5.09
N ILE A 15 -0.24 11.15 -5.91
CA ILE A 15 0.56 9.93 -5.90
C ILE A 15 1.97 10.25 -5.41
N VAL A 16 2.41 9.52 -4.39
CA VAL A 16 3.67 9.78 -3.69
C VAL A 16 4.65 8.62 -3.89
N GLY A 17 5.91 8.93 -4.14
CA GLY A 17 6.96 7.93 -4.26
C GLY A 17 8.34 8.55 -4.49
N ARG A 18 9.40 7.74 -4.39
CA ARG A 18 10.79 8.18 -4.45
C ARG A 18 11.32 8.50 -5.85
N ARG A 19 10.59 8.17 -6.90
CA ARG A 19 11.02 8.31 -8.31
C ARG A 19 10.04 9.19 -9.06
N LEU A 20 10.33 10.49 -9.12
CA LEU A 20 9.43 11.48 -9.74
C LEU A 20 9.10 11.14 -11.19
N ASN A 21 10.09 10.73 -11.98
CA ASN A 21 9.89 10.37 -13.39
C ASN A 21 8.88 9.23 -13.58
N VAL A 22 8.88 8.23 -12.67
CA VAL A 22 7.93 7.11 -12.70
C VAL A 22 6.53 7.58 -12.31
N LEU A 23 6.44 8.47 -11.32
CA LEU A 23 5.17 9.08 -10.89
C LEU A 23 4.55 9.92 -12.02
N GLU A 24 5.37 10.72 -12.69
CA GLU A 24 4.92 11.54 -13.83
C GLU A 24 4.40 10.68 -14.98
N MET A 25 5.12 9.59 -15.33
CA MET A 25 4.64 8.63 -16.33
C MET A 25 3.29 8.03 -15.92
N ALA A 26 3.20 7.55 -14.68
CA ALA A 26 1.97 6.96 -14.16
C ALA A 26 0.80 7.97 -14.14
N ALA A 27 1.07 9.25 -13.81
CA ALA A 27 0.08 10.30 -13.86
C ALA A 27 -0.40 10.57 -15.30
N ARG A 28 0.51 10.64 -16.27
CA ARG A 28 0.16 10.86 -17.70
C ARG A 28 -0.66 9.71 -18.29
N GLU A 29 -0.27 8.47 -18.01
CA GLU A 29 -0.93 7.27 -18.55
C GLU A 29 -2.34 7.05 -17.98
N ASN A 30 -2.58 7.50 -16.76
CA ASN A 30 -3.81 7.22 -16.02
C ASN A 30 -4.76 8.41 -15.87
N ASN A 31 -4.41 9.60 -16.36
CA ASN A 31 -5.30 10.75 -16.42
C ASN A 31 -6.31 10.57 -17.56
N VAL A 32 -7.56 10.27 -17.23
CA VAL A 32 -8.62 10.00 -18.23
C VAL A 32 -8.92 11.23 -19.08
N HIS A 33 -8.87 12.43 -18.50
CA HIS A 33 -9.09 13.66 -19.25
C HIS A 33 -8.02 13.91 -20.33
N LEU A 34 -6.76 13.52 -20.07
CA LEU A 34 -5.71 13.59 -21.08
C LEU A 34 -5.91 12.58 -22.21
N ARG A 35 -6.48 11.40 -21.93
CA ARG A 35 -6.78 10.40 -22.97
C ARG A 35 -7.89 10.85 -23.90
N LEU A 36 -8.93 11.51 -23.40
CA LEU A 36 -10.02 12.04 -24.22
C LEU A 36 -9.57 13.27 -25.05
N HIS A 37 -8.67 14.09 -24.52
CA HIS A 37 -8.09 15.24 -25.24
C HIS A 37 -7.01 14.85 -26.25
N GLY A 38 -6.34 13.72 -26.08
CA GLY A 38 -5.34 13.22 -27.03
C GLY A 38 -5.89 12.99 -28.44
N LEU A 39 -7.20 12.73 -28.58
CA LEU A 39 -7.87 12.65 -29.88
C LEU A 39 -8.22 14.03 -30.47
N LEU A 40 -8.29 15.08 -29.62
CA LEU A 40 -8.57 16.48 -30.02
C LEU A 40 -7.29 17.33 -30.13
N MET A 41 -6.17 16.89 -29.57
CA MET A 41 -4.91 17.65 -29.56
C MET A 41 -4.13 17.68 -30.89
N LEU A 42 -4.61 17.01 -31.94
CA LEU A 42 -4.08 17.21 -33.30
C LEU A 42 -4.40 18.60 -33.87
N TYR A 43 -5.13 19.46 -33.15
CA TYR A 43 -5.56 20.78 -33.62
C TYR A 43 -5.26 22.01 -32.73
N ALA A 44 -4.58 21.87 -31.59
CA ALA A 44 -4.36 23.00 -30.69
C ALA A 44 -2.97 22.99 -30.05
N ASP A 45 -2.01 23.56 -30.78
CA ASP A 45 -0.60 23.71 -30.34
C ASP A 45 -0.37 24.88 -29.36
N THR A 46 -1.39 25.40 -28.66
CA THR A 46 -1.26 26.66 -27.89
C THR A 46 -1.81 26.66 -26.45
N LEU A 47 -2.12 25.54 -25.82
CA LEU A 47 -2.55 25.54 -24.41
C LEU A 47 -1.77 24.50 -23.58
N VAL A 48 -0.51 24.82 -23.31
CA VAL A 48 0.49 23.92 -22.68
C VAL A 48 0.58 24.13 -21.16
N GLU A 49 -0.46 24.42 -20.41
CA GLU A 49 -0.31 24.60 -18.95
C GLU A 49 -1.25 23.81 -18.03
N GLN A 50 -2.03 22.84 -18.53
CA GLN A 50 -2.81 21.96 -17.67
C GLN A 50 -2.23 20.54 -17.65
N LYS A 51 -1.05 20.41 -17.07
CA LYS A 51 -0.25 19.18 -17.23
C LYS A 51 -0.71 17.98 -16.40
N PHE A 52 -1.43 18.22 -15.29
CA PHE A 52 -1.89 17.16 -14.37
C PHE A 52 -3.16 17.61 -13.65
N ASP A 53 -4.33 17.45 -14.27
CA ASP A 53 -5.55 18.01 -13.70
C ASP A 53 -6.02 17.30 -12.43
N LYS A 54 -5.89 15.96 -12.36
CA LYS A 54 -6.45 15.20 -11.23
C LYS A 54 -5.50 14.19 -10.59
N ILE A 55 -4.51 13.65 -11.30
CA ILE A 55 -3.47 12.81 -10.70
C ILE A 55 -2.17 13.62 -10.62
N ILE A 56 -1.76 13.95 -9.42
CA ILE A 56 -0.67 14.88 -9.11
C ILE A 56 0.49 14.10 -8.50
N PRO A 57 1.65 14.01 -9.18
CA PRO A 57 2.82 13.37 -8.63
C PRO A 57 3.53 14.25 -7.60
N ILE A 58 3.94 13.66 -6.48
CA ILE A 58 4.80 14.29 -5.46
C ILE A 58 5.96 13.34 -5.17
N GLU A 59 7.19 13.82 -5.35
CA GLU A 59 8.37 13.07 -4.92
C GLU A 59 8.47 13.05 -3.41
N GLY A 60 8.72 11.87 -2.82
CA GLY A 60 8.92 11.74 -1.38
C GLY A 60 9.11 10.30 -0.92
N ASP A 61 9.73 10.17 0.24
CA ASP A 61 9.94 8.90 0.93
C ASP A 61 9.10 8.86 2.21
N VAL A 62 8.15 7.94 2.26
CA VAL A 62 7.25 7.76 3.41
C VAL A 62 7.95 7.16 4.63
N CYS A 63 9.15 6.60 4.47
CA CYS A 63 9.99 6.14 5.57
C CYS A 63 10.81 7.28 6.19
N ASN A 64 10.83 8.46 5.58
CA ASN A 64 11.56 9.64 6.05
C ASN A 64 10.57 10.69 6.58
N ARG A 65 10.71 11.08 7.86
CA ARG A 65 9.79 12.01 8.53
C ARG A 65 9.83 13.42 7.94
N GLU A 66 11.00 13.92 7.56
CA GLU A 66 11.15 15.23 6.95
C GLU A 66 10.50 15.26 5.57
N SER A 67 10.73 14.21 4.77
CA SER A 67 10.05 14.03 3.48
C SER A 67 8.53 13.98 3.64
N LEU A 68 8.00 13.31 4.67
CA LEU A 68 6.57 13.29 4.96
C LEU A 68 6.02 14.69 5.23
N LEU A 69 6.72 15.52 6.03
CA LEU A 69 6.28 16.88 6.31
C LEU A 69 6.27 17.73 5.05
N ASN A 70 7.28 17.61 4.18
CA ASN A 70 7.30 18.29 2.89
C ASN A 70 6.12 17.91 1.99
N ILE A 71 5.75 16.61 1.97
CA ILE A 71 4.56 16.15 1.22
C ILE A 71 3.29 16.78 1.79
N VAL A 72 3.15 16.81 3.12
CA VAL A 72 2.01 17.42 3.81
C VAL A 72 1.90 18.91 3.45
N ASP A 73 3.01 19.64 3.47
CA ASP A 73 3.04 21.08 3.15
C ASP A 73 2.60 21.35 1.70
N VAL A 74 3.04 20.54 0.74
CA VAL A 74 2.59 20.64 -0.66
C VAL A 74 1.07 20.43 -0.76
N VAL A 75 0.52 19.41 -0.13
CA VAL A 75 -0.93 19.15 -0.15
C VAL A 75 -1.70 20.24 0.57
N LYS A 76 -1.19 20.71 1.72
CA LYS A 76 -1.76 21.79 2.51
C LYS A 76 -1.83 23.11 1.74
N ALA A 77 -0.75 23.48 1.07
CA ALA A 77 -0.69 24.69 0.26
C ALA A 77 -1.67 24.67 -0.92
N ARG A 78 -1.93 23.48 -1.48
CA ARG A 78 -2.74 23.33 -2.69
C ARG A 78 -4.23 23.17 -2.41
N HIS A 79 -4.62 22.39 -1.40
CA HIS A 79 -6.03 22.09 -1.09
C HIS A 79 -6.40 22.38 0.36
N GLY A 80 -5.46 22.31 1.30
CA GLY A 80 -5.69 22.54 2.73
C GLY A 80 -6.43 21.42 3.46
N TYR A 81 -6.82 20.36 2.79
CA TYR A 81 -7.53 19.19 3.35
C TYR A 81 -7.31 17.93 2.51
N ILE A 82 -7.66 16.79 3.07
CA ILE A 82 -7.85 15.52 2.35
C ILE A 82 -9.07 14.77 2.88
N ASP A 83 -9.71 14.00 2.02
CA ASP A 83 -10.85 13.15 2.37
C ASP A 83 -10.42 11.69 2.59
N LEU A 84 -9.37 11.25 1.93
CA LEU A 84 -8.88 9.87 1.98
C LEU A 84 -7.36 9.82 1.91
N LEU A 85 -6.75 9.14 2.87
CA LEU A 85 -5.34 8.75 2.88
C LEU A 85 -5.23 7.25 2.60
N ILE A 86 -4.45 6.86 1.61
CA ILE A 86 -4.19 5.44 1.31
C ILE A 86 -2.71 5.12 1.57
N ASN A 87 -2.45 4.37 2.63
CA ASN A 87 -1.13 3.80 2.93
C ASN A 87 -0.93 2.54 2.11
N ASN A 88 -0.38 2.70 0.89
CA ASN A 88 -0.22 1.62 -0.08
C ASN A 88 1.22 1.14 -0.25
N ALA A 89 2.25 1.93 0.10
CA ALA A 89 3.63 1.51 0.00
C ALA A 89 3.89 0.24 0.81
N GLY A 90 4.69 -0.64 0.24
CA GLY A 90 5.05 -1.87 0.89
C GLY A 90 6.18 -2.58 0.15
N ILE A 91 6.95 -3.37 0.87
CA ILE A 91 8.03 -4.19 0.34
C ILE A 91 7.93 -5.60 0.90
N ALA A 92 8.50 -6.56 0.17
CA ALA A 92 8.72 -7.92 0.64
C ALA A 92 10.22 -8.23 0.57
N ARG A 93 10.80 -8.54 1.73
CA ARG A 93 12.19 -9.00 1.90
C ARG A 93 12.17 -10.43 2.45
N ASN A 94 13.34 -11.02 2.65
CA ASN A 94 13.50 -12.37 3.23
C ASN A 94 12.58 -13.38 2.53
N LEU A 95 12.69 -13.45 1.19
CA LEU A 95 11.90 -14.37 0.39
C LEU A 95 12.35 -15.81 0.63
N LEU A 96 11.42 -16.70 0.92
CA LEU A 96 11.70 -18.11 1.13
C LEU A 96 11.72 -18.84 -0.21
N PRO A 97 12.67 -19.78 -0.42
CA PRO A 97 12.63 -20.69 -1.56
C PRO A 97 11.44 -21.65 -1.41
N HIS A 98 10.83 -22.00 -2.52
CA HIS A 98 9.76 -22.99 -2.54
C HIS A 98 10.03 -24.09 -3.59
N PRO A 99 9.77 -25.36 -3.24
CA PRO A 99 9.36 -25.85 -1.91
C PRO A 99 10.47 -25.72 -0.87
N LEU A 100 10.11 -25.52 0.40
CA LEU A 100 11.05 -25.60 1.51
C LEU A 100 11.48 -27.07 1.71
N PRO A 101 12.75 -27.34 2.08
CA PRO A 101 13.19 -28.67 2.43
C PRO A 101 12.32 -29.26 3.56
N ALA A 102 11.76 -30.44 3.34
CA ALA A 102 10.92 -31.16 4.32
C ALA A 102 11.40 -32.61 4.48
N PRO A 103 11.26 -33.23 5.66
CA PRO A 103 11.69 -34.60 5.89
C PRO A 103 10.89 -35.64 5.08
N PHE A 104 9.67 -35.26 4.67
CA PHE A 104 8.80 -36.06 3.81
C PHE A 104 8.44 -35.25 2.59
N ASP A 105 8.93 -35.69 1.45
CA ASP A 105 8.55 -35.09 0.18
C ASP A 105 7.20 -35.69 -0.25
N GLU A 106 6.11 -34.93 -0.04
CA GLU A 106 4.76 -35.35 -0.42
C GLU A 106 4.61 -35.55 -1.96
N THR A 107 5.59 -35.12 -2.75
CA THR A 107 5.58 -35.33 -4.21
C THR A 107 5.95 -36.74 -4.61
N GLN A 108 6.46 -37.59 -3.71
CA GLN A 108 6.81 -38.99 -3.97
C GLN A 108 5.70 -39.99 -3.74
N VAL A 109 4.52 -39.55 -3.33
CA VAL A 109 3.38 -40.46 -3.04
C VAL A 109 2.34 -40.39 -4.14
N VAL A 110 2.65 -40.75 -5.39
CA VAL A 110 1.68 -41.34 -6.35
C VAL A 110 2.44 -42.06 -7.48
N GLY A 111 2.78 -43.28 -7.25
CA GLY A 111 3.14 -44.24 -8.31
C GLY A 111 2.93 -45.65 -7.80
N PRO A 112 2.49 -46.58 -8.65
CA PRO A 112 2.43 -47.98 -8.25
C PRO A 112 3.83 -48.46 -7.91
N PRO A 113 4.02 -49.45 -6.97
CA PRO A 113 5.30 -49.89 -6.53
C PRO A 113 6.08 -50.50 -7.70
N SER A 114 7.14 -49.78 -8.09
CA SER A 114 8.11 -50.30 -9.06
C SER A 114 8.99 -51.39 -8.39
N PRO A 115 9.41 -52.41 -9.11
CA PRO A 115 10.24 -53.47 -8.53
C PRO A 115 11.58 -52.91 -8.02
N PRO A 116 12.24 -53.52 -7.04
CA PRO A 116 13.43 -53.00 -6.40
C PRO A 116 14.56 -52.84 -7.41
N ALA A 117 14.88 -51.64 -7.76
CA ALA A 117 16.13 -51.31 -8.45
C ALA A 117 17.28 -51.34 -7.45
N SER A 118 18.41 -51.84 -7.89
CA SER A 118 19.66 -52.03 -7.16
C SER A 118 20.07 -50.84 -6.29
N PRO A 119 20.81 -51.01 -5.20
CA PRO A 119 21.13 -49.98 -4.22
C PRO A 119 22.20 -49.02 -4.74
N VAL A 120 21.84 -48.11 -5.58
CA VAL A 120 22.68 -46.94 -5.91
C VAL A 120 21.95 -45.72 -5.42
N GLY A 121 22.39 -45.21 -4.25
CA GLY A 121 22.10 -43.90 -3.73
C GLY A 121 20.60 -43.58 -3.62
N ALA A 122 19.92 -44.02 -2.62
CA ALA A 122 18.64 -43.45 -2.26
C ALA A 122 18.83 -41.93 -2.09
N PRO A 123 18.00 -41.05 -2.73
CA PRO A 123 18.08 -39.61 -2.48
C PRO A 123 17.93 -39.42 -0.97
N SER A 124 18.99 -38.88 -0.33
CA SER A 124 18.97 -38.60 1.09
C SER A 124 17.84 -37.60 1.34
N SER A 125 16.88 -37.95 2.21
CA SER A 125 15.83 -37.04 2.64
C SER A 125 16.45 -35.71 3.06
N PRO A 126 15.84 -34.55 2.72
CA PRO A 126 16.37 -33.26 3.09
C PRO A 126 16.65 -33.22 4.61
N SER A 127 17.86 -32.78 4.98
CA SER A 127 18.26 -32.72 6.37
C SER A 127 17.69 -31.45 7.04
N ILE A 128 17.53 -31.48 8.35
CA ILE A 128 17.20 -30.28 9.12
C ILE A 128 18.20 -29.14 8.86
N LYS A 129 19.45 -29.47 8.51
CA LYS A 129 20.47 -28.50 8.16
C LYS A 129 20.17 -27.80 6.82
N ALA A 130 19.63 -28.51 5.85
CA ALA A 130 19.17 -27.91 4.59
C ALA A 130 18.01 -26.96 4.83
N PHE A 131 17.04 -27.33 5.66
CA PHE A 131 15.95 -26.46 6.06
C PHE A 131 16.45 -25.23 6.85
N GLN A 132 17.36 -25.41 7.81
CA GLN A 132 17.97 -24.30 8.54
C GLN A 132 18.68 -23.32 7.58
N ASN A 133 19.45 -23.79 6.64
CA ASN A 133 20.15 -22.94 5.67
C ASN A 133 19.14 -22.19 4.80
N ALA A 134 18.10 -22.84 4.31
CA ALA A 134 17.07 -22.19 3.49
C ALA A 134 16.39 -21.01 4.24
N LEU A 135 16.17 -21.14 5.54
CA LEU A 135 15.63 -20.06 6.37
C LEU A 135 16.70 -19.00 6.66
N TRP A 136 17.92 -19.41 6.99
CA TRP A 136 19.02 -18.52 7.35
C TRP A 136 19.46 -17.63 6.19
N ASP A 137 19.54 -18.20 4.99
CA ASP A 137 20.01 -17.51 3.79
C ASP A 137 18.87 -16.72 3.07
N SER A 138 17.68 -16.69 3.64
CA SER A 138 16.55 -15.97 3.04
C SER A 138 16.68 -14.44 3.07
N GLY A 139 17.65 -13.90 3.82
CA GLY A 139 17.94 -12.46 3.94
C GLY A 139 18.52 -12.11 5.31
N SER A 140 18.80 -10.83 5.51
CA SER A 140 19.46 -10.31 6.71
C SER A 140 18.46 -9.84 7.78
N PRO A 141 18.91 -9.61 9.04
CA PRO A 141 18.11 -8.90 10.05
C PRO A 141 17.71 -7.49 9.61
N GLU A 142 18.56 -6.81 8.82
CA GLU A 142 18.29 -5.47 8.28
C GLU A 142 17.14 -5.51 7.26
N ASP A 143 17.09 -6.53 6.39
CA ASP A 143 15.97 -6.76 5.48
C ASP A 143 14.67 -6.98 6.25
N PHE A 144 14.74 -7.70 7.38
CA PHE A 144 13.61 -7.92 8.26
C PHE A 144 13.12 -6.59 8.86
N ALA A 145 14.04 -5.77 9.38
CA ALA A 145 13.75 -4.44 9.92
C ALA A 145 13.17 -3.50 8.83
N GLU A 146 13.70 -3.53 7.61
CA GLU A 146 13.20 -2.74 6.49
C GLU A 146 11.75 -3.09 6.13
N SER A 147 11.40 -4.38 6.21
CA SER A 147 10.01 -4.84 6.02
C SER A 147 9.06 -4.20 7.04
N PHE A 148 9.45 -4.10 8.32
CA PHE A 148 8.67 -3.43 9.35
C PHE A 148 8.68 -1.91 9.20
N ALA A 149 9.83 -1.32 8.87
CA ALA A 149 9.94 0.12 8.65
C ALA A 149 8.95 0.61 7.59
N THR A 150 8.89 -0.09 6.45
CA THR A 150 8.02 0.31 5.34
C THR A 150 6.57 -0.10 5.56
N ASN A 151 6.30 -1.36 5.96
CA ASN A 151 4.93 -1.88 6.00
C ASN A 151 4.16 -1.51 7.27
N VAL A 152 4.83 -1.02 8.33
CA VAL A 152 4.20 -0.70 9.63
C VAL A 152 4.53 0.73 10.07
N THR A 153 5.83 1.03 10.26
CA THR A 153 6.27 2.31 10.81
C THR A 153 5.90 3.47 9.90
N ALA A 154 6.13 3.33 8.59
CA ALA A 154 5.75 4.35 7.61
C ALA A 154 4.22 4.56 7.59
N VAL A 155 3.41 3.50 7.69
CA VAL A 155 1.94 3.59 7.77
C VAL A 155 1.50 4.45 8.97
N TYR A 156 2.11 4.23 10.14
CA TYR A 156 1.81 5.00 11.33
C TYR A 156 2.19 6.47 11.16
N TYR A 157 3.46 6.76 10.81
CA TYR A 157 3.94 8.14 10.70
C TYR A 157 3.29 8.91 9.56
N THR A 158 2.98 8.28 8.43
CA THR A 158 2.20 8.90 7.35
C THR A 158 0.80 9.27 7.85
N THR A 159 0.12 8.36 8.55
CA THR A 159 -1.20 8.65 9.13
C THR A 159 -1.13 9.84 10.09
N VAL A 160 -0.15 9.85 11.01
CA VAL A 160 0.01 10.94 11.98
C VAL A 160 0.31 12.28 11.29
N ALA A 161 1.17 12.29 10.27
CA ALA A 161 1.53 13.50 9.53
C ALA A 161 0.31 14.15 8.83
N PHE A 162 -0.64 13.34 8.37
CA PHE A 162 -1.82 13.81 7.64
C PHE A 162 -3.06 14.05 8.52
N LEU A 163 -3.00 13.88 9.85
CA LEU A 163 -4.18 14.00 10.73
C LEU A 163 -4.87 15.37 10.64
N ASP A 164 -4.10 16.47 10.60
CA ASP A 164 -4.69 17.82 10.48
C ASP A 164 -5.47 17.93 9.16
N LEU A 165 -4.90 17.51 8.03
CA LEU A 165 -5.57 17.60 6.74
C LEU A 165 -6.82 16.71 6.66
N LEU A 166 -6.82 15.53 7.28
CA LEU A 166 -8.01 14.67 7.41
C LEU A 166 -9.09 15.35 8.27
N HIS A 167 -8.69 16.01 9.35
CA HIS A 167 -9.60 16.76 10.20
C HIS A 167 -10.20 17.96 9.43
N GLN A 168 -9.40 18.71 8.67
CA GLN A 168 -9.89 19.80 7.82
C GLN A 168 -10.89 19.30 6.77
N GLY A 169 -10.70 18.10 6.22
CA GLY A 169 -11.68 17.43 5.37
C GLY A 169 -13.04 17.27 6.04
N ASN A 170 -13.06 16.83 7.29
CA ASN A 170 -14.29 16.71 8.08
C ASN A 170 -14.95 18.08 8.34
N ILE A 171 -14.16 19.09 8.69
CA ILE A 171 -14.68 20.45 8.91
C ILE A 171 -15.32 21.00 7.64
N ARG A 172 -14.62 20.85 6.50
CA ARG A 172 -15.13 21.28 5.19
C ARG A 172 -16.46 20.61 4.85
N ARG A 173 -16.55 19.29 5.01
CA ARG A 173 -17.78 18.52 4.72
C ARG A 173 -18.94 18.95 5.60
N ARG A 174 -18.74 19.16 6.91
CA ARG A 174 -19.78 19.68 7.80
C ARG A 174 -20.35 21.01 7.30
N ARG A 175 -19.48 21.94 6.88
CA ARG A 175 -19.93 23.23 6.34
C ARG A 175 -20.73 23.10 5.05
N LEU A 176 -20.40 22.12 4.20
CA LEU A 176 -21.13 21.86 2.95
C LEU A 176 -22.49 21.18 3.20
N GLU A 177 -22.54 20.25 4.16
CA GLU A 177 -23.78 19.53 4.49
C GLU A 177 -24.75 20.34 5.35
N PHE A 178 -24.24 21.27 6.18
CA PHE A 178 -25.02 22.08 7.10
C PHE A 178 -24.67 23.58 7.01
N PRO A 179 -24.87 24.22 5.87
CA PRO A 179 -24.40 25.59 5.63
C PRO A 179 -25.12 26.65 6.47
N MET A 180 -26.36 26.39 6.95
CA MET A 180 -27.20 27.31 7.72
C MET A 180 -27.22 26.99 9.22
N ASP A 181 -26.48 25.98 9.66
CA ASP A 181 -26.46 25.58 11.05
C ASP A 181 -25.26 26.25 11.78
N HIS A 182 -25.54 27.18 12.71
CA HIS A 182 -24.50 27.80 13.54
C HIS A 182 -23.78 26.79 14.43
N ASP A 183 -24.40 25.65 14.72
CA ASP A 183 -23.83 24.53 15.49
C ASP A 183 -23.39 23.36 14.60
N SER A 184 -23.06 23.66 13.33
CA SER A 184 -22.63 22.64 12.35
C SER A 184 -21.42 21.80 12.81
N LEU A 185 -20.64 22.31 13.77
CA LEU A 185 -19.48 21.60 14.32
C LEU A 185 -19.87 20.49 15.30
N SER A 186 -21.07 20.53 15.88
CA SER A 186 -21.58 19.50 16.80
C SER A 186 -22.07 18.25 16.08
N ARG A 187 -22.41 18.35 14.79
CA ARG A 187 -22.93 17.23 13.99
C ARG A 187 -21.82 16.63 13.13
N PRO A 188 -21.63 15.29 13.16
CA PRO A 188 -20.73 14.64 12.22
C PRO A 188 -21.30 14.70 10.81
N PRO A 189 -20.45 14.88 9.76
CA PRO A 189 -20.90 14.76 8.37
C PRO A 189 -21.29 13.31 8.05
N HIS A 190 -22.17 13.11 7.07
CA HIS A 190 -22.57 11.77 6.61
C HIS A 190 -21.38 10.92 6.12
N HIS A 191 -20.41 11.58 5.51
CA HIS A 191 -19.18 10.95 5.04
C HIS A 191 -17.98 11.61 5.71
N THR A 192 -17.31 10.89 6.59
CA THR A 192 -16.10 11.37 7.27
C THR A 192 -14.85 10.99 6.52
N SER A 193 -13.77 11.73 6.74
CA SER A 193 -12.45 11.42 6.22
C SER A 193 -11.97 10.03 6.68
N GLN A 194 -11.08 9.43 5.90
CA GLN A 194 -10.70 8.03 6.09
C GLN A 194 -9.23 7.79 5.85
N VAL A 195 -8.64 6.91 6.65
CA VAL A 195 -7.37 6.23 6.40
C VAL A 195 -7.66 4.82 5.89
N LEU A 196 -7.05 4.43 4.78
CA LEU A 196 -7.09 3.08 4.23
C LEU A 196 -5.67 2.52 4.21
N SER A 197 -5.40 1.47 4.98
CA SER A 197 -4.10 0.80 5.00
C SER A 197 -4.14 -0.47 4.19
N ILE A 198 -3.18 -0.64 3.26
CA ILE A 198 -3.10 -1.82 2.42
C ILE A 198 -2.24 -2.89 3.11
N SER A 199 -2.91 -3.87 3.69
CA SER A 199 -2.33 -5.07 4.24
C SER A 199 -2.14 -6.15 3.15
N SER A 200 -2.39 -7.39 3.47
CA SER A 200 -2.33 -8.53 2.56
C SER A 200 -3.16 -9.69 3.12
N SER A 201 -3.72 -10.53 2.27
CA SER A 201 -4.28 -11.82 2.69
C SER A 201 -3.21 -12.69 3.37
N GLY A 202 -1.92 -12.47 3.04
CA GLY A 202 -0.79 -13.07 3.73
C GLY A 202 -0.75 -12.80 5.24
N SER A 203 -1.34 -11.68 5.71
CA SER A 203 -1.42 -11.35 7.14
C SER A 203 -2.20 -12.37 7.99
N PHE A 204 -2.98 -13.24 7.36
CA PHE A 204 -3.80 -14.27 8.00
C PHE A 204 -3.31 -15.69 7.70
N ARG A 205 -2.26 -15.85 6.88
CA ARG A 205 -1.78 -17.17 6.46
C ARG A 205 -0.85 -17.77 7.50
N LEU A 206 -1.04 -19.07 7.78
CA LEU A 206 -0.23 -19.88 8.66
C LEU A 206 0.31 -21.14 7.95
N ASP A 207 0.02 -21.29 6.66
CA ASP A 207 0.45 -22.44 5.87
C ASP A 207 1.95 -22.35 5.48
N PRO A 208 2.60 -23.47 5.15
CA PRO A 208 4.03 -23.51 4.83
C PRO A 208 4.38 -22.83 3.50
N ARG A 209 3.41 -22.34 2.74
CA ARG A 209 3.62 -21.59 1.48
C ARG A 209 3.75 -20.09 1.71
N ILE A 210 4.27 -19.70 2.86
CA ILE A 210 4.56 -18.29 3.16
C ILE A 210 5.70 -17.80 2.28
N LEU A 211 5.45 -16.78 1.50
CA LEU A 211 6.44 -16.19 0.59
C LEU A 211 7.61 -15.56 1.37
N SER A 212 7.32 -14.91 2.50
CA SER A 212 8.29 -14.20 3.34
C SER A 212 7.74 -14.09 4.76
N LEU A 213 8.53 -14.46 5.75
CA LEU A 213 8.17 -14.32 7.16
C LEU A 213 8.11 -12.86 7.59
N SER A 214 9.12 -12.06 7.23
CA SER A 214 9.16 -10.62 7.58
C SER A 214 7.98 -9.86 6.98
N TYR A 215 7.65 -10.14 5.71
CA TYR A 215 6.49 -9.52 5.05
C TYR A 215 5.16 -9.92 5.70
N THR A 216 4.96 -11.21 5.94
CA THR A 216 3.73 -11.74 6.55
C THR A 216 3.51 -11.17 7.94
N LEU A 217 4.55 -11.15 8.78
CA LEU A 217 4.51 -10.57 10.11
C LEU A 217 4.26 -9.06 10.08
N ALA A 218 4.96 -8.33 9.21
CA ALA A 218 4.76 -6.90 9.04
C ALA A 218 3.33 -6.57 8.56
N LYS A 219 2.77 -7.35 7.62
CA LYS A 219 1.38 -7.15 7.17
C LYS A 219 0.35 -7.55 8.24
N SER A 220 0.64 -8.52 9.10
CA SER A 220 -0.18 -8.83 10.29
C SER A 220 -0.16 -7.65 11.28
N ALA A 221 1.03 -7.09 11.56
CA ALA A 221 1.18 -5.91 12.38
C ALA A 221 0.48 -4.68 11.77
N CYS A 222 0.57 -4.47 10.46
CA CYS A 222 -0.17 -3.42 9.74
C CYS A 222 -1.68 -3.57 9.89
N THR A 223 -2.21 -4.80 9.78
CA THR A 223 -3.63 -5.10 10.00
C THR A 223 -4.06 -4.74 11.42
N HIS A 224 -3.24 -5.08 12.42
CA HIS A 224 -3.52 -4.73 13.81
C HIS A 224 -3.41 -3.22 14.06
N LEU A 225 -2.40 -2.55 13.50
CA LEU A 225 -2.24 -1.11 13.55
C LEU A 225 -3.48 -0.38 13.01
N GLY A 226 -4.04 -0.82 11.88
CA GLY A 226 -5.27 -0.23 11.33
C GLY A 226 -6.46 -0.32 12.29
N LYS A 227 -6.58 -1.41 13.06
CA LYS A 227 -7.61 -1.57 14.11
C LYS A 227 -7.35 -0.64 15.30
N LEU A 228 -6.11 -0.48 15.73
CA LEU A 228 -5.74 0.46 16.79
C LEU A 228 -6.05 1.90 16.36
N LEU A 229 -5.68 2.28 15.13
CA LEU A 229 -5.99 3.60 14.57
C LEU A 229 -7.50 3.84 14.48
N ALA A 230 -8.32 2.82 14.16
CA ALA A 230 -9.76 2.97 14.14
C ALA A 230 -10.31 3.42 15.51
N ASN A 231 -9.80 2.86 16.61
CA ASN A 231 -10.18 3.30 17.96
C ASN A 231 -9.62 4.68 18.30
N LEU A 232 -8.34 4.94 18.03
CA LEU A 232 -7.67 6.19 18.37
C LEU A 232 -8.27 7.40 17.63
N LEU A 233 -8.73 7.22 16.39
CA LEU A 233 -9.20 8.30 15.53
C LEU A 233 -10.72 8.54 15.61
N THR A 234 -11.46 7.64 16.27
CA THR A 234 -12.91 7.74 16.45
C THR A 234 -13.36 9.09 17.04
N PRO A 235 -12.72 9.65 18.11
CA PRO A 235 -13.15 10.93 18.68
C PRO A 235 -13.02 12.11 17.71
N TRP A 236 -12.17 11.98 16.69
CA TRP A 236 -11.95 12.97 15.63
C TRP A 236 -12.85 12.76 14.41
N GLY A 237 -13.69 11.74 14.42
CA GLY A 237 -14.54 11.36 13.30
C GLY A 237 -13.73 10.92 12.08
N ILE A 238 -12.50 10.43 12.25
CA ILE A 238 -11.65 9.89 11.16
C ILE A 238 -11.74 8.38 11.21
N ARG A 239 -12.17 7.78 10.11
CA ARG A 239 -12.27 6.31 9.97
C ARG A 239 -10.91 5.72 9.63
N SER A 240 -10.63 4.54 10.13
CA SER A 240 -9.47 3.74 9.71
C SER A 240 -9.93 2.36 9.28
N ASN A 241 -9.59 1.97 8.07
CA ASN A 241 -9.92 0.66 7.50
C ASN A 241 -8.67 -0.02 6.94
N VAL A 242 -8.74 -1.34 6.83
CA VAL A 242 -7.67 -2.16 6.28
C VAL A 242 -8.21 -2.95 5.10
N LEU A 243 -7.52 -2.85 3.98
CA LEU A 243 -7.75 -3.71 2.82
C LEU A 243 -6.65 -4.78 2.78
N ALA A 244 -7.03 -6.05 2.71
CA ALA A 244 -6.12 -7.18 2.68
C ALA A 244 -6.23 -7.95 1.34
N PRO A 245 -5.64 -7.44 0.25
CA PRO A 245 -5.74 -8.07 -1.06
C PRO A 245 -5.09 -9.47 -1.08
N GLY A 246 -5.61 -10.33 -1.93
CA GLY A 246 -4.94 -11.56 -2.35
C GLY A 246 -3.75 -11.29 -3.27
N VAL A 247 -3.22 -12.36 -3.87
CA VAL A 247 -2.17 -12.25 -4.89
C VAL A 247 -2.75 -11.56 -6.12
N TRP A 248 -2.13 -10.45 -6.50
CA TRP A 248 -2.52 -9.64 -7.64
C TRP A 248 -1.31 -9.38 -8.53
N PRO A 249 -1.41 -9.39 -9.85
CA PRO A 249 -0.33 -9.00 -10.74
C PRO A 249 0.02 -7.52 -10.49
N THR A 250 1.08 -7.26 -9.74
CA THR A 250 1.60 -5.91 -9.52
C THR A 250 2.91 -5.77 -10.27
N GLY A 251 2.98 -4.78 -11.16
CA GLY A 251 4.28 -4.20 -11.49
C GLY A 251 4.86 -3.61 -10.20
N THR A 252 6.10 -3.87 -9.90
CA THR A 252 6.80 -3.70 -8.62
C THR A 252 6.91 -2.24 -8.10
N VAL A 253 5.97 -1.35 -8.45
CA VAL A 253 5.99 0.04 -8.02
C VAL A 253 4.72 0.35 -7.23
N LEU A 254 4.86 0.38 -5.92
CA LEU A 254 3.77 0.70 -4.99
C LEU A 254 3.84 2.18 -4.62
N PHE A 255 2.81 2.94 -4.94
CA PHE A 255 2.69 4.36 -4.60
C PHE A 255 1.77 4.54 -3.40
N HIS A 256 2.05 5.55 -2.59
CA HIS A 256 1.06 6.12 -1.67
C HIS A 256 0.07 6.96 -2.46
N VAL A 257 -1.18 6.90 -2.08
CA VAL A 257 -2.26 7.69 -2.68
C VAL A 257 -2.90 8.55 -1.59
N VAL A 258 -2.88 9.85 -1.79
CA VAL A 258 -3.53 10.85 -0.95
C VAL A 258 -4.59 11.55 -1.80
N ILE A 259 -5.77 11.78 -1.26
CA ILE A 259 -6.90 12.36 -1.97
C ILE A 259 -7.41 13.56 -1.20
N GLY A 260 -7.43 14.68 -1.85
CA GLY A 260 -8.03 15.93 -1.41
C GLY A 260 -9.33 16.23 -2.14
#